data_57b9e18e4593bff1a321ede47b67e01c
#
_entry.id   57b9e18e4593bff1a321ede47b67e01c
#
_cell.length_a   1.000
_cell.length_b   1.000
_cell.length_c   1.000
_cell.angle_alpha   90.00
_cell.angle_beta   90.00
_cell.angle_gamma   90.00
#
_symmetry.space_group_name_H-M   'P 1'
#
loop_
_entity.id
_entity.type
_entity.pdbx_description
1 polymer ?
#
loop_
_entity_poly.entity_id
_entity_poly.type
_entity_poly.pdbx_seq_one_letter_code
_entity_poly.pdbx_strand_id
1 'polypeptide(L)'
;MKRLKGVIILLILLFTACGVEKEKGKEKEIEKLEYKGATNSYKYNLVIPQILNLQSEDISYFNLSLQENARLIIDELLESTDELKQDIPYEAIVNYQIKENNFGIISIVLKIYLYTGGAHGNTTLETYNIGTKNLKLINFESFFNENAQSYFEMKINDAIENEKKVKNTNGEEVVFFENPEVNIKNAVMYFEGDNIKFVFPLYELAPYSSGMPVFEFSKDEIKKYMK
;
A
#
# COMPACT_ATOMS: atom_id res chain seq x y z
N MET A 1 22.57 -10.83 52.23
CA MET A 1 23.17 -10.38 50.96
C MET A 1 23.13 -11.56 49.96
N LYS A 2 22.13 -11.62 49.08
CA LYS A 2 22.07 -12.63 48.00
C LYS A 2 22.38 -11.92 46.69
N ARG A 3 23.47 -12.36 46.04
CA ARG A 3 23.91 -11.82 44.74
C ARG A 3 23.01 -12.35 43.63
N LEU A 4 22.34 -11.47 42.93
CA LEU A 4 21.60 -11.76 41.71
C LEU A 4 22.63 -11.93 40.57
N LYS A 5 22.73 -13.12 40.02
CA LYS A 5 23.52 -13.40 38.82
C LYS A 5 22.68 -13.06 37.60
N GLY A 6 23.02 -11.97 36.90
CA GLY A 6 22.40 -11.66 35.60
C GLY A 6 22.87 -12.66 34.56
N VAL A 7 21.91 -13.30 33.90
CA VAL A 7 22.16 -14.13 32.71
C VAL A 7 22.13 -13.21 31.50
N ILE A 8 23.29 -13.00 30.91
CA ILE A 8 23.43 -12.32 29.61
C ILE A 8 23.13 -13.37 28.54
N ILE A 9 21.98 -13.23 27.88
CA ILE A 9 21.67 -14.04 26.68
C ILE A 9 22.35 -13.37 25.50
N LEU A 10 23.45 -13.96 25.06
CA LEU A 10 24.17 -13.58 23.84
C LEU A 10 23.40 -14.17 22.63
N LEU A 11 22.71 -13.30 21.90
CA LEU A 11 22.02 -13.69 20.66
C LEU A 11 23.05 -13.83 19.54
N ILE A 12 23.47 -15.05 19.23
CA ILE A 12 24.38 -15.33 18.10
C ILE A 12 23.53 -15.36 16.84
N LEU A 13 23.62 -14.34 16.00
CA LEU A 13 23.13 -14.32 14.63
C LEU A 13 24.03 -15.17 13.75
N LEU A 14 23.59 -16.38 13.41
CA LEU A 14 24.23 -17.23 12.42
C LEU A 14 23.84 -16.71 11.02
N PHE A 15 24.75 -15.97 10.38
CA PHE A 15 24.67 -15.71 8.95
C PHE A 15 25.07 -16.96 8.18
N THR A 16 24.11 -17.66 7.60
CA THR A 16 24.40 -18.65 6.54
C THR A 16 24.56 -17.91 5.23
N ALA A 17 25.81 -17.69 4.84
CA ALA A 17 26.13 -17.21 3.51
C ALA A 17 25.84 -18.31 2.49
N CYS A 18 24.71 -18.18 1.76
CA CYS A 18 24.47 -18.90 0.54
C CYS A 18 24.99 -18.05 -0.62
N GLY A 19 26.01 -18.53 -1.33
CA GLY A 19 26.61 -17.80 -2.43
C GLY A 19 25.60 -17.65 -3.58
N VAL A 20 25.35 -16.39 -3.96
CA VAL A 20 24.64 -16.03 -5.18
C VAL A 20 25.65 -15.38 -6.11
N GLU A 21 25.78 -15.96 -7.30
CA GLU A 21 26.58 -15.40 -8.40
C GLU A 21 26.09 -13.99 -8.76
N LYS A 22 27.02 -13.05 -8.80
CA LYS A 22 26.77 -11.65 -9.13
C LYS A 22 26.51 -11.50 -10.63
N GLU A 23 25.28 -11.39 -11.05
CA GLU A 23 24.96 -10.68 -12.29
C GLU A 23 25.08 -9.17 -12.07
N LYS A 24 25.83 -8.49 -12.95
CA LYS A 24 26.07 -7.04 -12.90
C LYS A 24 24.85 -6.28 -13.47
N GLY A 25 23.82 -6.10 -12.67
CA GLY A 25 22.82 -5.04 -12.78
C GLY A 25 22.68 -4.44 -11.40
N LYS A 26 22.68 -3.10 -11.28
CA LYS A 26 22.36 -2.45 -10.01
C LYS A 26 20.88 -2.75 -9.68
N GLU A 27 20.61 -3.91 -9.10
CA GLU A 27 19.30 -4.21 -8.52
C GLU A 27 19.01 -3.18 -7.45
N LYS A 28 17.83 -2.57 -7.60
CA LYS A 28 17.26 -1.68 -6.59
C LYS A 28 16.94 -2.55 -5.38
N GLU A 29 17.77 -2.49 -4.37
CA GLU A 29 17.60 -3.29 -3.17
C GLU A 29 16.49 -2.68 -2.33
N ILE A 30 15.30 -3.27 -2.42
CA ILE A 30 14.18 -2.97 -1.53
C ILE A 30 14.17 -4.07 -0.49
N GLU A 31 14.54 -3.72 0.73
CA GLU A 31 14.50 -4.61 1.86
C GLU A 31 13.15 -4.50 2.59
N LYS A 32 12.78 -5.56 3.29
CA LYS A 32 11.60 -5.55 4.17
C LYS A 32 12.01 -5.20 5.59
N LEU A 33 11.27 -4.31 6.22
CA LEU A 33 11.29 -4.10 7.66
C LEU A 33 10.01 -4.69 8.25
N GLU A 34 10.12 -5.45 9.33
CA GLU A 34 9.01 -6.20 9.89
C GLU A 34 8.84 -5.91 11.38
N TYR A 35 7.62 -5.56 11.78
CA TYR A 35 7.20 -5.39 13.17
C TYR A 35 6.17 -6.45 13.52
N LYS A 36 6.38 -7.18 14.62
CA LYS A 36 5.46 -8.22 15.09
C LYS A 36 5.25 -8.13 16.58
N GLY A 37 4.02 -8.32 16.99
CA GLY A 37 3.65 -8.43 18.40
C GLY A 37 2.30 -9.11 18.56
N ALA A 38 2.13 -9.78 19.69
CA ALA A 38 0.86 -10.40 20.03
C ALA A 38 0.69 -10.51 21.55
N THR A 39 -0.54 -10.32 22.00
CA THR A 39 -1.04 -10.61 23.36
C THR A 39 -2.39 -11.28 23.25
N ASN A 40 -3.07 -11.46 24.37
CA ASN A 40 -4.45 -11.96 24.35
C ASN A 40 -5.45 -10.90 23.81
N SER A 41 -5.06 -9.61 23.80
CA SER A 41 -5.94 -8.49 23.43
C SER A 41 -5.67 -7.96 22.04
N TYR A 42 -4.47 -8.12 21.52
CA TYR A 42 -4.11 -7.64 20.17
C TYR A 42 -3.02 -8.50 19.52
N LYS A 43 -2.94 -8.40 18.20
CA LYS A 43 -1.84 -8.93 17.38
C LYS A 43 -1.55 -8.01 16.21
N TYR A 44 -0.28 -7.89 15.84
CA TYR A 44 0.11 -7.17 14.62
C TYR A 44 1.25 -7.86 13.88
N ASN A 45 1.21 -7.72 12.57
CA ASN A 45 2.29 -8.12 11.66
C ASN A 45 2.39 -7.08 10.52
N LEU A 46 3.30 -6.15 10.67
CA LEU A 46 3.50 -5.05 9.74
C LEU A 46 4.78 -5.28 8.94
N VAL A 47 4.65 -5.54 7.64
CA VAL A 47 5.78 -5.70 6.72
C VAL A 47 5.79 -4.50 5.78
N ILE A 48 6.80 -3.65 5.91
CA ILE A 48 6.96 -2.43 5.12
C ILE A 48 8.25 -2.48 4.30
N PRO A 49 8.28 -1.87 3.08
CA PRO A 49 9.49 -1.78 2.26
C PRO A 49 10.42 -0.66 2.75
N GLN A 50 11.73 -0.86 2.54
CA GLN A 50 12.76 0.16 2.73
C GLN A 50 13.67 0.16 1.50
N ILE A 51 13.93 1.34 0.92
CA ILE A 51 14.82 1.51 -0.22
C ILE A 51 16.17 1.96 0.30
N LEU A 52 17.19 1.11 0.22
CA LEU A 52 18.48 1.36 0.85
C LEU A 52 19.55 1.89 -0.12
N ASN A 53 19.56 1.43 -1.35
CA ASN A 53 20.63 1.71 -2.31
C ASN A 53 20.42 2.95 -3.18
N LEU A 54 19.32 3.67 -2.97
CA LEU A 54 19.01 4.91 -3.64
C LEU A 54 18.92 6.03 -2.58
N GLN A 55 19.55 7.16 -2.88
CA GLN A 55 19.59 8.29 -1.94
C GLN A 55 19.02 9.55 -2.61
N SER A 56 17.91 10.04 -2.05
CA SER A 56 17.35 11.36 -2.32
C SER A 56 16.53 11.79 -1.09
N GLU A 57 16.10 13.04 -1.07
CA GLU A 57 15.19 13.56 -0.05
C GLU A 57 13.86 12.76 -0.05
N ASP A 58 13.31 12.51 -1.23
CA ASP A 58 12.04 11.77 -1.39
C ASP A 58 12.16 10.30 -0.93
N ILE A 59 13.31 9.64 -1.19
CA ILE A 59 13.57 8.28 -0.69
C ILE A 59 13.69 8.27 0.84
N SER A 60 14.40 9.24 1.41
CA SER A 60 14.50 9.36 2.86
C SER A 60 13.14 9.63 3.50
N TYR A 61 12.35 10.52 2.90
CA TYR A 61 10.97 10.77 3.33
C TYR A 61 10.11 9.50 3.24
N PHE A 62 10.15 8.79 2.11
CA PHE A 62 9.45 7.52 1.93
C PHE A 62 9.78 6.52 3.04
N ASN A 63 11.06 6.26 3.28
CA ASN A 63 11.50 5.29 4.28
C ASN A 63 11.04 5.69 5.69
N LEU A 64 11.21 6.96 6.06
CA LEU A 64 10.83 7.47 7.39
C LEU A 64 9.31 7.51 7.57
N SER A 65 8.55 7.93 6.57
CA SER A 65 7.09 7.99 6.66
C SER A 65 6.48 6.61 6.88
N LEU A 66 6.99 5.56 6.21
CA LEU A 66 6.51 4.19 6.42
C LEU A 66 6.82 3.67 7.83
N GLN A 67 7.99 3.98 8.38
CA GLN A 67 8.32 3.60 9.76
C GLN A 67 7.43 4.32 10.77
N GLU A 68 7.18 5.61 10.56
CA GLU A 68 6.29 6.40 11.41
C GLU A 68 4.83 5.93 11.30
N ASN A 69 4.32 5.66 10.09
CA ASN A 69 2.99 5.10 9.89
C ASN A 69 2.84 3.73 10.58
N ALA A 70 3.86 2.86 10.49
CA ALA A 70 3.84 1.57 11.18
C ALA A 70 3.77 1.76 12.70
N ARG A 71 4.51 2.74 13.26
CA ARG A 71 4.44 3.09 14.69
C ARG A 71 3.05 3.60 15.08
N LEU A 72 2.46 4.50 14.30
CA LEU A 72 1.13 5.04 14.55
C LEU A 72 0.05 3.95 14.53
N ILE A 73 0.12 3.00 13.60
CA ILE A 73 -0.80 1.84 13.55
C ILE A 73 -0.68 0.99 14.83
N ILE A 74 0.55 0.77 15.33
CA ILE A 74 0.77 0.02 16.57
C ILE A 74 0.21 0.80 17.76
N ASP A 75 0.49 2.10 17.86
CA ASP A 75 0.02 2.96 18.95
C ASP A 75 -1.53 2.98 18.97
N GLU A 76 -2.19 3.16 17.82
CA GLU A 76 -3.66 3.09 17.69
C GLU A 76 -4.22 1.75 18.16
N LEU A 77 -3.57 0.64 17.77
CA LEU A 77 -3.96 -0.69 18.18
C LEU A 77 -3.84 -0.87 19.71
N LEU A 78 -2.76 -0.37 20.31
CA LEU A 78 -2.53 -0.44 21.75
C LEU A 78 -3.53 0.40 22.54
N GLU A 79 -3.77 1.65 22.13
CA GLU A 79 -4.75 2.54 22.76
C GLU A 79 -6.16 1.96 22.73
N SER A 80 -6.55 1.35 21.60
CA SER A 80 -7.86 0.72 21.43
C SER A 80 -8.09 -0.49 22.35
N THR A 81 -7.03 -1.14 22.85
CA THR A 81 -7.15 -2.36 23.67
C THR A 81 -7.35 -2.10 25.18
N ASP A 82 -7.06 -0.90 25.66
CA ASP A 82 -7.11 -0.59 27.10
C ASP A 82 -8.54 -0.46 27.65
N GLU A 83 -9.54 -0.25 26.80
CA GLU A 83 -10.89 0.08 27.22
C GLU A 83 -11.90 -1.08 27.22
N LEU A 84 -11.64 -2.22 26.56
CA LEU A 84 -12.65 -3.26 26.36
C LEU A 84 -12.12 -4.69 26.54
N LYS A 85 -12.81 -5.50 27.34
CA LYS A 85 -12.70 -6.97 27.31
C LYS A 85 -13.37 -7.47 26.04
N GLN A 86 -12.58 -7.85 25.04
CA GLN A 86 -13.10 -8.43 23.81
C GLN A 86 -12.74 -9.92 23.70
N ASP A 87 -13.67 -10.68 23.11
CA ASP A 87 -13.46 -12.12 22.84
C ASP A 87 -12.52 -12.35 21.65
N ILE A 88 -12.38 -11.34 20.74
CA ILE A 88 -11.54 -11.41 19.56
C ILE A 88 -10.44 -10.34 19.68
N PRO A 89 -9.15 -10.73 19.58
CA PRO A 89 -8.06 -9.75 19.63
C PRO A 89 -8.14 -8.73 18.49
N TYR A 90 -7.81 -7.49 18.78
CA TYR A 90 -7.59 -6.48 17.74
C TYR A 90 -6.43 -6.89 16.83
N GLU A 91 -6.49 -6.52 15.58
CA GLU A 91 -5.51 -6.99 14.60
C GLU A 91 -5.09 -5.89 13.62
N ALA A 92 -3.77 -5.75 13.42
CA ALA A 92 -3.22 -4.93 12.36
C ALA A 92 -2.31 -5.79 11.47
N ILE A 93 -2.53 -5.73 10.15
CA ILE A 93 -1.72 -6.41 9.15
C ILE A 93 -1.34 -5.40 8.07
N VAL A 94 -0.04 -5.24 7.82
CA VAL A 94 0.46 -4.49 6.67
C VAL A 94 1.31 -5.39 5.82
N ASN A 95 1.03 -5.41 4.52
CA ASN A 95 1.85 -6.06 3.51
C ASN A 95 2.01 -5.14 2.31
N TYR A 96 3.03 -5.37 1.50
CA TYR A 96 3.25 -4.60 0.29
C TYR A 96 3.52 -5.47 -0.93
N GLN A 97 3.32 -4.88 -2.10
CA GLN A 97 3.70 -5.44 -3.39
C GLN A 97 4.45 -4.38 -4.20
N ILE A 98 5.49 -4.79 -4.88
CA ILE A 98 6.18 -3.97 -5.88
C ILE A 98 5.59 -4.36 -7.23
N LYS A 99 5.10 -3.37 -7.97
CA LYS A 99 4.48 -3.59 -9.28
C LYS A 99 5.47 -3.32 -10.39
N GLU A 100 5.77 -4.35 -11.18
CA GLU A 100 6.58 -4.20 -12.39
C GLU A 100 5.81 -3.42 -13.45
N ASN A 101 6.47 -2.47 -14.12
CA ASN A 101 5.85 -1.64 -15.13
C ASN A 101 6.86 -1.06 -16.14
N ASN A 102 6.35 -0.61 -17.28
CA ASN A 102 7.10 -0.04 -18.39
C ASN A 102 7.14 1.50 -18.40
N PHE A 103 6.82 2.14 -17.27
CA PHE A 103 6.85 3.60 -17.11
C PHE A 103 8.18 4.13 -16.55
N GLY A 104 9.06 3.23 -16.10
CA GLY A 104 10.29 3.61 -15.42
C GLY A 104 10.04 4.14 -14.01
N ILE A 105 9.09 3.55 -13.32
CA ILE A 105 8.62 3.91 -11.99
C ILE A 105 8.75 2.69 -11.06
N ILE A 106 9.24 2.89 -9.85
CA ILE A 106 9.07 1.93 -8.76
C ILE A 106 7.67 2.17 -8.21
N SER A 107 6.75 1.25 -8.44
CA SER A 107 5.38 1.38 -7.95
C SER A 107 5.15 0.39 -6.82
N ILE A 108 4.85 0.89 -5.62
CA ILE A 108 4.69 0.12 -4.39
C ILE A 108 3.25 0.31 -3.92
N VAL A 109 2.57 -0.80 -3.66
CA VAL A 109 1.21 -0.83 -3.12
C VAL A 109 1.25 -1.48 -1.75
N LEU A 110 0.90 -0.74 -0.70
CA LEU A 110 0.69 -1.25 0.64
C LEU A 110 -0.78 -1.59 0.82
N LYS A 111 -1.04 -2.75 1.42
CA LYS A 111 -2.35 -3.16 1.90
C LYS A 111 -2.34 -3.15 3.42
N ILE A 112 -3.15 -2.30 4.02
CA ILE A 112 -3.28 -2.11 5.46
C ILE A 112 -4.63 -2.64 5.88
N TYR A 113 -4.64 -3.65 6.75
CA TYR A 113 -5.84 -4.17 7.39
C TYR A 113 -5.80 -3.84 8.87
N LEU A 114 -6.88 -3.26 9.39
CA LEU A 114 -7.04 -2.93 10.79
C LEU A 114 -8.40 -3.42 11.29
N TYR A 115 -8.39 -4.21 12.37
CA TYR A 115 -9.57 -4.61 13.12
C TYR A 115 -9.45 -4.12 14.56
N THR A 116 -10.32 -3.20 14.93
CA THR A 116 -10.42 -2.62 16.28
C THR A 116 -11.80 -2.86 16.88
N GLY A 117 -12.40 -4.01 16.55
CA GLY A 117 -13.74 -4.39 17.02
C GLY A 117 -14.82 -4.21 15.95
N GLY A 118 -16.05 -4.61 16.28
CA GLY A 118 -17.19 -4.56 15.37
C GLY A 118 -17.32 -5.81 14.49
N ALA A 119 -18.12 -5.70 13.42
CA ALA A 119 -18.51 -6.83 12.58
C ALA A 119 -17.36 -7.32 11.64
N HIS A 120 -16.47 -6.43 11.23
CA HIS A 120 -15.34 -6.72 10.33
C HIS A 120 -14.25 -5.66 10.48
N GLY A 121 -13.03 -6.00 10.04
CA GLY A 121 -11.95 -5.03 9.92
C GLY A 121 -12.08 -4.16 8.67
N ASN A 122 -11.29 -3.11 8.62
CA ASN A 122 -11.17 -2.22 7.47
C ASN A 122 -9.87 -2.51 6.71
N THR A 123 -9.94 -2.45 5.38
CA THR A 123 -8.77 -2.54 4.50
C THR A 123 -8.60 -1.26 3.72
N THR A 124 -7.41 -0.68 3.79
CA THR A 124 -7.03 0.47 2.97
C THR A 124 -5.82 0.13 2.10
N LEU A 125 -5.67 0.86 1.00
CA LEU A 125 -4.47 0.83 0.17
C LEU A 125 -3.75 2.17 0.25
N GLU A 126 -2.44 2.11 0.30
CA GLU A 126 -1.56 3.26 0.07
C GLU A 126 -0.63 2.92 -1.10
N THR A 127 -0.29 3.93 -1.89
CA THR A 127 0.59 3.73 -3.03
C THR A 127 1.72 4.76 -3.03
N TYR A 128 2.92 4.27 -3.35
CA TYR A 128 4.11 5.09 -3.51
C TYR A 128 4.71 4.82 -4.87
N ASN A 129 4.78 5.85 -5.70
CA ASN A 129 5.33 5.79 -7.04
C ASN A 129 6.59 6.66 -7.09
N ILE A 130 7.73 6.07 -7.46
CA ILE A 130 9.02 6.75 -7.42
C ILE A 130 9.66 6.66 -8.80
N GLY A 131 9.97 7.78 -9.39
CA GLY A 131 10.66 7.84 -10.68
C GLY A 131 12.06 7.25 -10.60
N THR A 132 12.39 6.28 -11.46
CA THR A 132 13.69 5.58 -11.39
C THR A 132 14.88 6.43 -11.81
N LYS A 133 14.65 7.51 -12.57
CA LYS A 133 15.69 8.40 -13.08
C LYS A 133 16.02 9.55 -12.14
N ASN A 134 15.00 10.14 -11.52
CA ASN A 134 15.14 11.34 -10.68
C ASN A 134 14.94 11.07 -9.19
N LEU A 135 14.51 9.85 -8.83
CA LEU A 135 14.23 9.40 -7.46
C LEU A 135 13.21 10.27 -6.72
N LYS A 136 12.27 10.87 -7.45
CA LYS A 136 11.21 11.70 -6.89
C LYS A 136 9.91 10.93 -6.76
N LEU A 137 9.15 11.25 -5.73
CA LEU A 137 7.77 10.79 -5.57
C LEU A 137 6.90 11.34 -6.69
N ILE A 138 6.06 10.49 -7.24
CA ILE A 138 5.12 10.78 -8.31
C ILE A 138 3.70 10.64 -7.78
N ASN A 139 2.95 11.73 -7.84
CA ASN A 139 1.52 11.78 -7.57
C ASN A 139 0.75 12.15 -8.85
N PHE A 140 -0.57 12.23 -8.77
CA PHE A 140 -1.44 12.57 -9.90
C PHE A 140 -1.04 13.91 -10.54
N GLU A 141 -0.88 14.95 -9.74
CA GLU A 141 -0.58 16.32 -10.20
C GLU A 141 0.82 16.44 -10.83
N SER A 142 1.80 15.66 -10.36
CA SER A 142 3.16 15.69 -10.93
C SER A 142 3.25 14.90 -12.24
N PHE A 143 2.42 13.89 -12.44
CA PHE A 143 2.45 13.00 -13.60
C PHE A 143 1.53 13.45 -14.74
N PHE A 144 0.37 14.02 -14.41
CA PHE A 144 -0.65 14.36 -15.37
C PHE A 144 -0.81 15.88 -15.56
N ASN A 145 -1.28 16.26 -16.76
CA ASN A 145 -1.68 17.64 -17.07
C ASN A 145 -3.09 17.95 -16.54
N GLU A 146 -3.50 19.19 -16.65
CA GLU A 146 -4.77 19.71 -16.12
C GLU A 146 -6.03 19.05 -16.69
N ASN A 147 -5.97 18.48 -17.90
CA ASN A 147 -7.13 17.85 -18.55
C ASN A 147 -7.33 16.39 -18.12
N ALA A 148 -6.40 15.79 -17.40
CA ALA A 148 -6.41 14.38 -17.06
C ALA A 148 -7.55 14.03 -16.09
N GLN A 149 -7.80 14.87 -15.08
CA GLN A 149 -8.84 14.61 -14.08
C GLN A 149 -10.20 14.42 -14.75
N SER A 150 -10.66 15.40 -15.53
CA SER A 150 -11.95 15.32 -16.21
C SER A 150 -12.06 14.14 -17.17
N TYR A 151 -10.94 13.77 -17.81
CA TYR A 151 -10.89 12.61 -18.69
C TYR A 151 -11.12 11.30 -17.93
N PHE A 152 -10.40 11.08 -16.83
CA PHE A 152 -10.53 9.86 -16.04
C PHE A 152 -11.91 9.75 -15.40
N GLU A 153 -12.40 10.83 -14.79
CA GLU A 153 -13.74 10.87 -14.18
C GLU A 153 -14.84 10.58 -15.22
N MET A 154 -14.76 11.16 -16.42
CA MET A 154 -15.69 10.86 -17.52
C MET A 154 -15.64 9.37 -17.91
N LYS A 155 -14.45 8.78 -18.03
CA LYS A 155 -14.29 7.36 -18.42
C LYS A 155 -14.78 6.40 -17.35
N ILE A 156 -14.58 6.74 -16.08
CA ILE A 156 -15.03 5.95 -14.94
C ILE A 156 -16.57 6.01 -14.85
N ASN A 157 -17.17 7.20 -14.97
CA ASN A 157 -18.62 7.37 -15.01
C ASN A 157 -19.23 6.58 -16.19
N ASP A 158 -18.66 6.67 -17.40
CA ASP A 158 -19.09 5.89 -18.56
C ASP A 158 -19.03 4.36 -18.30
N ALA A 159 -18.02 3.90 -17.57
CA ALA A 159 -17.91 2.49 -17.23
C ALA A 159 -18.99 2.05 -16.23
N ILE A 160 -19.34 2.90 -15.27
CA ILE A 160 -20.39 2.63 -14.27
C ILE A 160 -21.77 2.69 -14.93
N GLU A 161 -22.09 3.77 -15.66
CA GLU A 161 -23.37 4.00 -16.31
C GLU A 161 -23.72 2.93 -17.37
N ASN A 162 -22.71 2.44 -18.08
CA ASN A 162 -22.88 1.40 -19.11
C ASN A 162 -22.66 -0.02 -18.57
N GLU A 163 -22.69 -0.21 -17.26
CA GLU A 163 -22.58 -1.52 -16.59
C GLU A 163 -21.38 -2.36 -17.10
N LYS A 164 -20.26 -1.69 -17.42
CA LYS A 164 -19.05 -2.40 -17.83
C LYS A 164 -18.54 -3.24 -16.68
N LYS A 165 -18.00 -4.41 -17.02
CA LYS A 165 -17.44 -5.34 -16.04
C LYS A 165 -16.17 -4.76 -15.43
N VAL A 166 -16.30 -4.10 -14.28
CA VAL A 166 -15.20 -3.61 -13.48
C VAL A 166 -14.88 -4.65 -12.39
N LYS A 167 -13.62 -4.89 -12.16
CA LYS A 167 -13.16 -5.83 -11.11
C LYS A 167 -12.68 -5.06 -9.89
N ASN A 168 -12.79 -5.71 -8.74
CA ASN A 168 -12.17 -5.26 -7.50
C ASN A 168 -10.72 -5.75 -7.40
N THR A 169 -10.03 -5.39 -6.33
CA THR A 169 -8.64 -5.80 -6.04
C THR A 169 -8.45 -7.31 -5.87
N ASN A 170 -9.54 -8.08 -5.69
CA ASN A 170 -9.51 -9.55 -5.61
C ASN A 170 -9.84 -10.23 -6.96
N GLY A 171 -10.16 -9.44 -8.00
CA GLY A 171 -10.53 -9.93 -9.34
C GLY A 171 -12.01 -10.28 -9.50
N GLU A 172 -12.86 -9.95 -8.52
CA GLU A 172 -14.31 -10.17 -8.53
C GLU A 172 -15.04 -9.00 -9.21
N GLU A 173 -16.22 -9.26 -9.80
CA GLU A 173 -17.05 -8.20 -10.41
C GLU A 173 -17.62 -7.27 -9.34
N VAL A 174 -17.57 -5.97 -9.60
CA VAL A 174 -18.07 -4.92 -8.70
C VAL A 174 -19.53 -4.61 -9.01
N VAL A 175 -20.36 -4.53 -7.97
CA VAL A 175 -21.69 -3.94 -8.02
C VAL A 175 -21.61 -2.55 -7.44
N PHE A 176 -21.82 -1.52 -8.25
CA PHE A 176 -21.74 -0.12 -7.84
C PHE A 176 -22.98 0.35 -7.08
N PHE A 177 -22.85 1.43 -6.33
CA PHE A 177 -24.00 2.19 -5.85
C PHE A 177 -24.76 2.80 -7.03
N GLU A 178 -26.01 3.16 -6.81
CA GLU A 178 -26.80 3.92 -7.77
C GLU A 178 -26.26 5.37 -7.85
N ASN A 179 -25.76 5.78 -9.02
CA ASN A 179 -25.20 7.12 -9.28
C ASN A 179 -24.12 7.56 -8.27
N PRO A 180 -23.02 6.80 -8.08
CA PRO A 180 -21.97 7.23 -7.15
C PRO A 180 -21.24 8.47 -7.69
N GLU A 181 -20.81 9.35 -6.79
CA GLU A 181 -19.99 10.49 -7.16
C GLU A 181 -18.54 10.05 -7.40
N VAL A 182 -18.04 10.21 -8.62
CA VAL A 182 -16.67 9.86 -8.99
C VAL A 182 -15.75 11.07 -8.80
N ASN A 183 -14.81 10.97 -7.87
CA ASN A 183 -13.71 11.92 -7.71
C ASN A 183 -12.38 11.15 -7.74
N ILE A 184 -11.63 11.31 -8.84
CA ILE A 184 -10.36 10.59 -9.05
C ILE A 184 -9.31 10.85 -7.96
N LYS A 185 -9.41 11.97 -7.24
CA LYS A 185 -8.51 12.32 -6.14
C LYS A 185 -8.69 11.45 -4.90
N ASN A 186 -9.83 10.76 -4.79
CA ASN A 186 -10.09 9.81 -3.72
C ASN A 186 -9.45 8.44 -4.01
N ALA A 187 -9.10 8.17 -5.27
CA ALA A 187 -8.46 6.92 -5.65
C ALA A 187 -6.96 6.93 -5.39
N VAL A 188 -6.41 5.78 -5.00
CA VAL A 188 -4.98 5.57 -5.06
C VAL A 188 -4.55 5.17 -6.46
N MET A 189 -3.36 5.62 -6.87
CA MET A 189 -2.83 5.43 -8.23
C MET A 189 -1.56 4.59 -8.18
N TYR A 190 -1.46 3.55 -9.03
CA TYR A 190 -0.21 2.80 -9.22
C TYR A 190 -0.02 2.33 -10.66
N PHE A 191 1.21 1.93 -11.01
CA PHE A 191 1.61 1.51 -12.34
C PHE A 191 1.90 0.00 -12.36
N GLU A 192 1.30 -0.72 -13.31
CA GLU A 192 1.52 -2.16 -13.48
C GLU A 192 1.50 -2.53 -14.97
N GLY A 193 2.56 -3.20 -15.45
CA GLY A 193 2.73 -3.48 -16.88
C GLY A 193 2.76 -2.21 -17.72
N ASP A 194 1.89 -2.13 -18.71
CA ASP A 194 1.66 -0.95 -19.56
C ASP A 194 0.45 -0.13 -19.12
N ASN A 195 -0.07 -0.36 -17.90
CA ASN A 195 -1.27 0.30 -17.42
C ASN A 195 -0.98 1.16 -16.19
N ILE A 196 -1.78 2.21 -16.05
CA ILE A 196 -2.00 2.89 -14.79
C ILE A 196 -3.31 2.40 -14.21
N LYS A 197 -3.34 2.20 -12.91
CA LYS A 197 -4.51 1.72 -12.19
C LYS A 197 -4.92 2.71 -11.12
N PHE A 198 -6.22 2.99 -11.07
CA PHE A 198 -6.87 3.76 -10.01
C PHE A 198 -7.75 2.82 -9.20
N VAL A 199 -7.55 2.82 -7.89
CA VAL A 199 -8.32 1.98 -6.97
C VAL A 199 -9.06 2.88 -6.01
N PHE A 200 -10.38 2.79 -6.01
CA PHE A 200 -11.23 3.54 -5.09
C PHE A 200 -11.36 2.80 -3.76
N PRO A 201 -11.38 3.54 -2.65
CA PRO A 201 -11.55 2.95 -1.33
C PRO A 201 -12.86 2.19 -1.17
N LEU A 202 -12.92 1.37 -0.13
CA LEU A 202 -14.18 0.74 0.30
C LEU A 202 -15.24 1.82 0.57
N TYR A 203 -16.49 1.53 0.22
CA TYR A 203 -17.65 2.42 0.38
C TYR A 203 -17.66 3.70 -0.46
N GLU A 204 -16.66 3.96 -1.27
CA GLU A 204 -16.63 5.16 -2.13
C GLU A 204 -17.61 5.03 -3.31
N LEU A 205 -17.44 4.01 -4.14
CA LEU A 205 -18.26 3.78 -5.34
C LEU A 205 -19.17 2.56 -5.23
N ALA A 206 -18.91 1.68 -4.26
CA ALA A 206 -19.58 0.38 -4.14
C ALA A 206 -19.70 -0.03 -2.67
N PRO A 207 -20.65 -0.92 -2.30
CA PRO A 207 -20.76 -1.45 -0.96
C PRO A 207 -19.52 -2.29 -0.58
N TYR A 208 -19.26 -2.43 0.72
CA TYR A 208 -18.13 -3.19 1.27
C TYR A 208 -17.98 -4.59 0.63
N SER A 209 -19.08 -5.28 0.42
CA SER A 209 -19.10 -6.63 -0.17
C SER A 209 -18.58 -6.69 -1.60
N SER A 210 -18.61 -5.57 -2.34
CA SER A 210 -18.05 -5.46 -3.68
C SER A 210 -16.53 -5.16 -3.68
N GLY A 211 -15.94 -4.88 -2.51
CA GLY A 211 -14.52 -4.56 -2.40
C GLY A 211 -14.14 -3.21 -3.00
N MET A 212 -12.87 -3.04 -3.31
CA MET A 212 -12.28 -1.80 -3.85
C MET A 212 -12.24 -1.88 -5.38
N PRO A 213 -13.03 -1.06 -6.13
CA PRO A 213 -13.04 -1.05 -7.59
C PRO A 213 -11.69 -0.63 -8.18
N VAL A 214 -11.29 -1.30 -9.28
CA VAL A 214 -10.04 -1.03 -10.00
C VAL A 214 -10.36 -0.61 -11.43
N PHE A 215 -9.93 0.60 -11.82
CA PHE A 215 -10.01 1.10 -13.19
C PHE A 215 -8.63 1.15 -13.81
N GLU A 216 -8.49 0.55 -15.00
CA GLU A 216 -7.23 0.43 -15.71
C GLU A 216 -7.24 1.26 -16.99
N PHE A 217 -6.14 1.98 -17.22
CA PHE A 217 -5.94 2.78 -18.42
C PHE A 217 -4.58 2.48 -19.02
N SER A 218 -4.55 2.16 -20.31
CA SER A 218 -3.30 1.84 -20.99
C SER A 218 -2.42 3.08 -21.19
N LYS A 219 -1.11 2.87 -21.26
CA LYS A 219 -0.13 3.91 -21.51
C LYS A 219 -0.41 4.69 -22.80
N ASP A 220 -0.84 3.99 -23.86
CA ASP A 220 -1.17 4.63 -25.13
C ASP A 220 -2.40 5.53 -25.02
N GLU A 221 -3.43 5.11 -24.27
CA GLU A 221 -4.65 5.87 -24.04
C GLU A 221 -4.40 7.17 -23.28
N ILE A 222 -3.50 7.12 -22.28
CA ILE A 222 -3.23 8.28 -21.42
C ILE A 222 -2.08 9.18 -21.89
N LYS A 223 -1.37 8.82 -22.97
CA LYS A 223 -0.16 9.49 -23.42
C LYS A 223 -0.31 11.00 -23.59
N LYS A 224 -1.43 11.48 -24.10
CA LYS A 224 -1.71 12.92 -24.29
C LYS A 224 -1.98 13.68 -23.00
N TYR A 225 -2.21 12.97 -21.90
CA TYR A 225 -2.46 13.55 -20.57
C TYR A 225 -1.24 13.51 -19.66
N MET A 226 -0.17 12.82 -20.05
CA MET A 226 1.11 12.79 -19.33
C MET A 226 1.86 14.12 -19.54
N LYS A 227 2.64 14.56 -18.52
CA LYS A 227 3.57 15.71 -18.59
C LYS A 227 4.92 15.36 -19.19
#